data_4e20987c77746d703f341e1dd3c9014f
#
_entry.id   4e20987c77746d703f341e1dd3c9014f
#
_cell.length_a   1.000
_cell.length_b   1.000
_cell.length_c   1.000
_cell.angle_alpha   90.00
_cell.angle_beta   90.00
_cell.angle_gamma   90.00
#
_symmetry.space_group_name_H-M   'P 1'
#
loop_
_entity.id
_entity.type
_entity.pdbx_description
1 polymer ?
#
loop_
_entity_poly.entity_id
_entity_poly.type
_entity_poly.pdbx_seq_one_letter_code
_entity_poly.pdbx_strand_id
1 'polypeptide(L)'
;MAPHSLEFPSRRKLLSLGVAAGVVTCLDGSEPAHAAEPSDQAALHEINVKSFGAAGDAVAEDTAAFQRALDAAHEARGGVVYAPPGRYLFRGTLVVPDGVTLRGSFSCVPSHNGIRDRGQPRPGDVGTALLVTAGRGREDGEPFLTLNTNSSVSGLTIYYPEQIVDGPPVAYPWAIAMRGKNPAAFDLELLNPYQGIDASRNERHNIRNISGQPLRRGIWVDAIYDIGRIENVHFNPWWNSHGAVYRWQTENGEAFIFGRADWEYVLNTFCFGYRVGYKFVRSATGECNGNFLGIGADDCNRAVLVEQSAEFGLLIANAEFTSFHGDDPTMVEVLGTNKGVVRVSNSAFWGPCNQIAKIGGQGTVGFSDCTFVQWGKQGDRAAIQASSGSVLIRGCEFRQKKQHIFLGESVERAVITGNLFAGPAKIQNVSHNDVQIGLNAASG
;
A
#
# COMPACT_ATOMS: atom_id res chain seq x y z
N MET A 1 -2.12 -26.46 52.37
CA MET A 1 -2.99 -25.66 51.47
C MET A 1 -2.60 -26.02 50.04
N ALA A 2 -3.45 -26.79 49.36
CA ALA A 2 -3.22 -27.26 48.00
C ALA A 2 -3.80 -26.23 47.00
N PRO A 3 -3.22 -26.06 45.82
CA PRO A 3 -3.75 -25.14 44.84
C PRO A 3 -4.91 -25.77 44.04
N HIS A 4 -6.00 -25.03 43.90
CA HIS A 4 -7.14 -25.37 43.05
C HIS A 4 -6.77 -25.31 41.55
N SER A 5 -6.90 -26.43 40.87
CA SER A 5 -6.85 -26.52 39.42
C SER A 5 -8.20 -26.13 38.81
N LEU A 6 -8.23 -25.12 37.96
CA LEU A 6 -9.37 -24.80 37.11
C LEU A 6 -9.34 -25.67 35.84
N GLU A 7 -10.24 -26.65 35.76
CA GLU A 7 -10.47 -27.41 34.55
C GLU A 7 -11.39 -26.64 33.59
N PHE A 8 -10.94 -26.46 32.35
CA PHE A 8 -11.78 -25.95 31.27
C PHE A 8 -12.48 -27.12 30.53
N PRO A 9 -13.79 -27.06 30.26
CA PRO A 9 -14.49 -28.13 29.56
C PRO A 9 -14.13 -28.16 28.08
N SER A 10 -13.85 -29.37 27.57
CA SER A 10 -13.49 -29.64 26.17
C SER A 10 -14.66 -29.40 25.21
N ARG A 11 -14.36 -28.87 24.03
CA ARG A 11 -15.30 -28.51 22.93
C ARG A 11 -16.07 -29.70 22.27
N ARG A 12 -16.16 -30.88 22.89
CA ARG A 12 -16.79 -32.06 22.29
C ARG A 12 -18.15 -32.48 22.84
N LYS A 13 -18.85 -31.64 23.62
CA LYS A 13 -20.17 -32.01 24.20
C LYS A 13 -21.32 -31.02 23.85
N LEU A 14 -21.37 -30.50 22.65
CA LEU A 14 -22.46 -29.61 22.21
C LEU A 14 -23.08 -30.02 20.86
N LEU A 15 -23.20 -31.31 20.61
CA LEU A 15 -23.91 -31.82 19.43
C LEU A 15 -24.66 -33.11 19.79
N SER A 16 -25.71 -33.00 20.63
CA SER A 16 -26.80 -33.98 20.69
C SER A 16 -27.95 -33.40 21.51
N LEU A 17 -28.84 -32.67 20.88
CA LEU A 17 -30.21 -32.47 21.35
C LEU A 17 -31.12 -32.54 20.14
N GLY A 18 -31.98 -33.59 20.18
CA GLY A 18 -32.76 -34.09 19.08
C GLY A 18 -33.92 -33.16 18.68
N VAL A 19 -34.27 -33.32 17.42
CA VAL A 19 -35.52 -32.80 16.84
C VAL A 19 -36.68 -33.64 17.35
N ALA A 20 -37.57 -33.01 18.10
CA ALA A 20 -38.91 -33.54 18.38
C ALA A 20 -39.91 -32.79 17.48
N ALA A 21 -40.46 -33.49 16.49
CA ALA A 21 -41.53 -33.03 15.64
C ALA A 21 -42.85 -33.07 16.43
N GLY A 22 -43.41 -31.89 16.77
CA GLY A 22 -44.74 -31.74 17.28
C GLY A 22 -45.69 -31.30 16.16
N VAL A 23 -46.63 -32.18 15.79
CA VAL A 23 -47.77 -31.85 14.94
C VAL A 23 -48.79 -31.08 15.75
N VAL A 24 -49.04 -29.82 15.39
CA VAL A 24 -50.18 -29.04 15.95
C VAL A 24 -51.19 -28.88 14.83
N THR A 25 -52.36 -29.46 15.02
CA THR A 25 -53.56 -29.22 14.19
C THR A 25 -54.18 -27.89 14.58
N CYS A 26 -54.22 -26.95 13.65
CA CYS A 26 -54.95 -25.70 13.80
C CYS A 26 -56.39 -25.86 13.33
N LEU A 27 -57.31 -25.50 14.19
CA LEU A 27 -58.71 -25.29 13.85
C LEU A 27 -58.89 -23.87 13.26
N ASP A 28 -59.74 -23.77 12.24
CA ASP A 28 -60.11 -22.59 11.49
C ASP A 28 -60.67 -21.45 12.35
N GLY A 29 -60.21 -20.28 12.09
CA GLY A 29 -60.79 -19.01 12.49
C GLY A 29 -60.28 -17.93 11.53
N SER A 30 -60.93 -17.82 10.37
CA SER A 30 -60.59 -16.87 9.34
C SER A 30 -61.11 -15.46 9.66
N GLU A 31 -60.18 -14.56 10.05
CA GLU A 31 -60.30 -13.15 9.72
C GLU A 31 -59.26 -12.81 8.61
N PRO A 32 -59.62 -12.03 7.60
CA PRO A 32 -58.66 -11.64 6.59
C PRO A 32 -57.63 -10.71 7.25
N ALA A 33 -56.39 -11.22 7.37
CA ALA A 33 -55.27 -10.37 7.72
C ALA A 33 -55.19 -9.28 6.66
N HIS A 34 -55.43 -8.04 7.03
CA HIS A 34 -54.96 -6.90 6.26
C HIS A 34 -53.48 -7.16 5.98
N ALA A 35 -53.14 -7.31 4.68
CA ALA A 35 -51.77 -7.20 4.28
C ALA A 35 -51.27 -5.87 4.79
N ALA A 36 -50.41 -5.89 5.81
CA ALA A 36 -49.63 -4.73 6.18
C ALA A 36 -48.96 -4.26 4.90
N GLU A 37 -49.28 -3.06 4.46
CA GLU A 37 -48.51 -2.40 3.45
C GLU A 37 -47.03 -2.53 3.85
N PRO A 38 -46.10 -2.83 2.91
CA PRO A 38 -44.71 -2.92 3.26
C PRO A 38 -44.37 -1.60 3.93
N SER A 39 -44.19 -1.68 5.28
CA SER A 39 -43.65 -0.57 6.06
C SER A 39 -42.45 -0.05 5.26
N ASP A 40 -42.37 1.25 5.03
CA ASP A 40 -41.20 1.96 4.54
C ASP A 40 -39.93 1.29 5.12
N GLN A 41 -39.46 0.25 4.45
CA GLN A 41 -38.06 -0.12 4.58
C GLN A 41 -37.36 1.13 4.10
N ALA A 42 -36.75 1.84 5.06
CA ALA A 42 -35.97 3.04 4.81
C ALA A 42 -35.14 2.76 3.56
N ALA A 43 -35.61 3.25 2.45
CA ALA A 43 -34.91 3.13 1.18
C ALA A 43 -33.53 3.63 1.50
N LEU A 44 -32.52 2.78 1.36
CA LEU A 44 -31.13 3.20 1.45
C LEU A 44 -31.08 4.46 0.61
N HIS A 45 -30.91 5.63 1.24
CA HIS A 45 -30.95 6.90 0.51
C HIS A 45 -29.71 6.99 -0.36
N GLU A 46 -29.77 6.27 -1.49
CA GLU A 46 -28.79 6.34 -2.53
C GLU A 46 -29.13 7.49 -3.46
N ILE A 47 -28.29 8.50 -3.44
CA ILE A 47 -28.44 9.70 -4.27
C ILE A 47 -27.69 9.49 -5.56
N ASN A 48 -28.42 9.47 -6.69
CA ASN A 48 -27.82 9.29 -8.01
C ASN A 48 -27.35 10.64 -8.57
N VAL A 49 -26.08 10.73 -8.99
CA VAL A 49 -25.50 11.96 -9.56
C VAL A 49 -26.24 12.43 -10.82
N LYS A 50 -26.88 11.51 -11.57
CA LYS A 50 -27.69 11.83 -12.74
C LYS A 50 -28.90 12.71 -12.38
N SER A 51 -29.48 12.53 -11.20
CA SER A 51 -30.59 13.36 -10.71
C SER A 51 -30.16 14.80 -10.43
N PHE A 52 -28.86 15.06 -10.33
CA PHE A 52 -28.28 16.40 -10.16
C PHE A 52 -27.69 16.97 -11.47
N GLY A 53 -27.92 16.29 -12.59
CA GLY A 53 -27.54 16.75 -13.91
C GLY A 53 -26.19 16.25 -14.42
N ALA A 54 -25.58 15.24 -13.78
CA ALA A 54 -24.36 14.64 -14.30
C ALA A 54 -24.63 13.92 -15.63
N ALA A 55 -23.85 14.22 -16.66
CA ALA A 55 -24.01 13.64 -17.99
C ALA A 55 -23.29 12.29 -18.15
N GLY A 56 -22.04 12.21 -17.71
CA GLY A 56 -21.20 11.00 -17.82
C GLY A 56 -20.94 10.57 -19.26
N ASP A 57 -20.82 11.51 -20.18
CA ASP A 57 -20.63 11.33 -21.63
C ASP A 57 -19.21 11.64 -22.11
N ALA A 58 -18.30 11.98 -21.18
CA ALA A 58 -16.93 12.44 -21.42
C ALA A 58 -16.81 13.83 -22.10
N VAL A 59 -17.88 14.57 -22.23
CA VAL A 59 -17.93 15.89 -22.90
C VAL A 59 -18.42 16.97 -21.95
N ALA A 60 -19.58 16.75 -21.34
CA ALA A 60 -20.14 17.66 -20.34
C ALA A 60 -19.28 17.67 -19.06
N GLU A 61 -19.20 18.84 -18.45
CA GLU A 61 -18.49 19.02 -17.18
C GLU A 61 -19.39 18.61 -16.02
N ASP A 62 -18.97 17.63 -15.23
CA ASP A 62 -19.79 16.98 -14.22
C ASP A 62 -19.48 17.43 -12.77
N THR A 63 -18.44 18.25 -12.51
CA THR A 63 -17.98 18.62 -11.16
C THR A 63 -19.12 19.19 -10.31
N ALA A 64 -19.84 20.19 -10.85
CA ALA A 64 -20.90 20.85 -10.08
C ALA A 64 -22.09 19.92 -9.78
N ALA A 65 -22.42 18.97 -10.68
CA ALA A 65 -23.47 18.00 -10.48
C ALA A 65 -23.10 17.00 -9.36
N PHE A 66 -21.87 16.50 -9.38
CA PHE A 66 -21.36 15.63 -8.30
C PHE A 66 -21.33 16.35 -6.96
N GLN A 67 -20.80 17.58 -6.92
CA GLN A 67 -20.72 18.31 -5.65
C GLN A 67 -22.12 18.56 -5.05
N ARG A 68 -23.10 18.96 -5.86
CA ARG A 68 -24.50 19.10 -5.38
C ARG A 68 -25.08 17.80 -4.82
N ALA A 69 -24.77 16.65 -5.45
CA ALA A 69 -25.22 15.36 -4.96
C ALA A 69 -24.57 15.00 -3.60
N LEU A 70 -23.28 15.28 -3.46
CA LEU A 70 -22.51 15.08 -2.22
C LEU A 70 -23.03 15.98 -1.08
N ASP A 71 -23.30 17.26 -1.40
CA ASP A 71 -23.82 18.23 -0.43
C ASP A 71 -25.24 17.83 0.03
N ALA A 72 -26.10 17.38 -0.88
CA ALA A 72 -27.43 16.89 -0.57
C ALA A 72 -27.40 15.65 0.34
N ALA A 73 -26.45 14.73 0.11
CA ALA A 73 -26.25 13.59 1.00
C ALA A 73 -25.83 14.04 2.41
N HIS A 74 -24.96 15.03 2.50
CA HIS A 74 -24.53 15.59 3.78
C HIS A 74 -25.67 16.27 4.52
N GLU A 75 -26.48 17.09 3.85
CA GLU A 75 -27.68 17.73 4.40
C GLU A 75 -28.69 16.70 4.91
N ALA A 76 -28.78 15.53 4.25
CA ALA A 76 -29.58 14.39 4.69
C ALA A 76 -28.94 13.59 5.85
N ARG A 77 -27.87 14.09 6.46
CA ARG A 77 -27.10 13.50 7.57
C ARG A 77 -26.23 12.30 7.17
N GLY A 78 -25.81 12.20 5.92
CA GLY A 78 -24.97 11.15 5.38
C GLY A 78 -25.70 10.31 4.34
N GLY A 79 -25.00 9.37 3.74
CA GLY A 79 -25.55 8.46 2.74
C GLY A 79 -24.57 8.13 1.63
N VAL A 80 -25.09 7.45 0.61
CA VAL A 80 -24.32 7.02 -0.57
C VAL A 80 -24.71 7.86 -1.78
N VAL A 81 -23.73 8.52 -2.38
CA VAL A 81 -23.84 9.16 -3.67
C VAL A 81 -23.35 8.18 -4.73
N TYR A 82 -24.26 7.74 -5.57
CA TYR A 82 -23.97 6.75 -6.61
C TYR A 82 -23.73 7.40 -7.96
N ALA A 83 -22.59 7.07 -8.56
CA ALA A 83 -22.24 7.38 -9.93
C ALA A 83 -22.43 6.13 -10.80
N PRO A 84 -23.52 6.04 -11.60
CA PRO A 84 -23.74 4.93 -12.51
C PRO A 84 -22.62 4.75 -13.55
N PRO A 85 -22.58 3.64 -14.30
CA PRO A 85 -21.65 3.49 -15.40
C PRO A 85 -21.67 4.69 -16.35
N GLY A 86 -20.48 5.20 -16.68
CA GLY A 86 -20.31 6.38 -17.52
C GLY A 86 -18.92 6.99 -17.38
N ARG A 87 -18.67 8.00 -18.23
CA ARG A 87 -17.41 8.72 -18.34
C ARG A 87 -17.61 10.16 -17.89
N TYR A 88 -17.37 10.44 -16.61
CA TYR A 88 -17.63 11.74 -16.00
C TYR A 88 -16.41 12.66 -16.11
N LEU A 89 -16.55 13.83 -16.71
CA LEU A 89 -15.46 14.79 -16.93
C LEU A 89 -15.39 15.82 -15.79
N PHE A 90 -14.19 15.99 -15.23
CA PHE A 90 -13.94 16.93 -14.13
C PHE A 90 -12.86 17.96 -14.50
N ARG A 91 -13.25 19.23 -14.48
CA ARG A 91 -12.35 20.38 -14.59
C ARG A 91 -12.13 21.09 -13.27
N GLY A 92 -12.92 20.74 -12.26
CA GLY A 92 -12.83 21.21 -10.88
C GLY A 92 -12.51 20.05 -9.92
N THR A 93 -12.49 20.36 -8.63
CA THR A 93 -12.24 19.44 -7.54
C THR A 93 -13.52 19.08 -6.80
N LEU A 94 -13.52 17.97 -6.06
CA LEU A 94 -14.63 17.49 -5.26
C LEU A 94 -14.24 17.37 -3.78
N VAL A 95 -15.16 17.70 -2.92
CA VAL A 95 -15.08 17.44 -1.48
C VAL A 95 -16.17 16.44 -1.12
N VAL A 96 -15.80 15.30 -0.57
CA VAL A 96 -16.75 14.34 0.02
C VAL A 96 -16.92 14.73 1.49
N PRO A 97 -18.10 15.25 1.88
CA PRO A 97 -18.32 15.73 3.23
C PRO A 97 -18.34 14.61 4.26
N ASP A 98 -18.37 15.00 5.54
CA ASP A 98 -18.46 14.07 6.66
C ASP A 98 -19.66 13.12 6.53
N GLY A 99 -19.39 11.83 6.73
CA GLY A 99 -20.43 10.78 6.71
C GLY A 99 -20.97 10.41 5.33
N VAL A 100 -20.37 10.89 4.24
CA VAL A 100 -20.81 10.61 2.88
C VAL A 100 -19.87 9.65 2.16
N THR A 101 -20.45 8.74 1.38
CA THR A 101 -19.72 7.82 0.48
C THR A 101 -19.98 8.20 -0.97
N LEU A 102 -18.94 8.41 -1.76
CA LEU A 102 -19.02 8.43 -3.22
C LEU A 102 -18.75 7.02 -3.75
N ARG A 103 -19.73 6.43 -4.44
CA ARG A 103 -19.65 5.07 -4.96
C ARG A 103 -19.87 5.01 -6.46
N GLY A 104 -18.96 4.32 -7.16
CA GLY A 104 -19.15 3.91 -8.54
C GLY A 104 -19.89 2.58 -8.68
N SER A 105 -19.82 1.99 -9.86
CA SER A 105 -20.58 0.79 -10.22
C SER A 105 -19.85 -0.53 -9.97
N PHE A 106 -18.56 -0.48 -9.63
CA PHE A 106 -17.80 -1.71 -9.35
C PHE A 106 -17.89 -2.11 -7.88
N SER A 107 -17.98 -3.42 -7.63
CA SER A 107 -17.84 -4.04 -6.31
C SER A 107 -16.54 -4.83 -6.16
N CYS A 108 -15.59 -4.59 -7.05
CA CYS A 108 -14.23 -5.11 -7.03
C CYS A 108 -13.33 -4.06 -7.67
N VAL A 109 -12.01 -4.27 -7.62
CA VAL A 109 -11.06 -3.37 -8.29
C VAL A 109 -11.24 -3.47 -9.80
N PRO A 110 -11.60 -2.37 -10.50
CA PRO A 110 -11.60 -2.38 -11.97
C PRO A 110 -10.18 -2.48 -12.51
N SER A 111 -10.02 -2.96 -13.74
CA SER A 111 -8.72 -3.08 -14.37
C SER A 111 -8.78 -2.70 -15.85
N HIS A 112 -7.90 -1.80 -16.24
CA HIS A 112 -7.64 -1.42 -17.63
C HIS A 112 -6.21 -1.77 -18.01
N ASN A 113 -5.81 -3.02 -17.75
CA ASN A 113 -4.46 -3.52 -17.95
C ASN A 113 -4.08 -3.61 -19.43
N GLY A 114 -3.55 -2.54 -20.00
CA GLY A 114 -3.10 -2.48 -21.38
C GLY A 114 -1.83 -3.31 -21.70
N ILE A 115 -1.11 -3.79 -20.69
CA ILE A 115 0.13 -4.57 -20.89
C ILE A 115 -0.17 -5.99 -21.34
N ARG A 116 -1.10 -6.64 -20.64
CA ARG A 116 -1.40 -8.07 -20.81
C ARG A 116 -2.69 -8.31 -21.61
N ASP A 117 -3.65 -7.44 -21.44
CA ASP A 117 -5.00 -7.60 -21.95
C ASP A 117 -5.25 -6.61 -23.10
N ARG A 118 -4.84 -7.01 -24.32
CA ARG A 118 -5.14 -6.22 -25.51
C ARG A 118 -6.64 -6.18 -25.77
N GLY A 119 -7.16 -5.00 -26.09
CA GLY A 119 -8.57 -4.81 -26.39
C GLY A 119 -9.44 -4.53 -25.17
N GLN A 120 -8.85 -4.21 -24.03
CA GLN A 120 -9.61 -3.69 -22.90
C GLN A 120 -10.44 -2.45 -23.30
N PRO A 121 -11.68 -2.31 -22.83
CA PRO A 121 -12.47 -1.12 -23.07
C PRO A 121 -11.78 0.11 -22.50
N ARG A 122 -12.07 1.27 -23.07
CA ARG A 122 -11.58 2.53 -22.49
C ARG A 122 -12.23 2.73 -21.11
N PRO A 123 -11.54 3.44 -20.18
CA PRO A 123 -12.11 3.75 -18.88
C PRO A 123 -13.50 4.38 -19.02
N GLY A 124 -14.51 3.74 -18.39
CA GLY A 124 -15.91 4.14 -18.42
C GLY A 124 -16.72 3.72 -19.65
N ASP A 125 -16.14 2.98 -20.61
CA ASP A 125 -16.96 2.24 -21.59
C ASP A 125 -17.71 1.08 -20.88
N VAL A 126 -17.11 0.56 -19.80
CA VAL A 126 -17.73 -0.34 -18.84
C VAL A 126 -17.49 0.23 -17.44
N GLY A 127 -18.56 0.37 -16.65
CA GLY A 127 -18.48 0.88 -15.29
C GLY A 127 -18.26 2.39 -15.17
N THR A 128 -17.88 2.83 -14.00
CA THR A 128 -17.76 4.25 -13.67
C THR A 128 -16.31 4.72 -13.77
N ALA A 129 -16.06 5.74 -14.60
CA ALA A 129 -14.76 6.40 -14.68
C ALA A 129 -14.87 7.91 -14.47
N LEU A 130 -13.99 8.45 -13.63
CA LEU A 130 -13.80 9.88 -13.40
C LEU A 130 -12.62 10.34 -14.25
N LEU A 131 -12.91 11.15 -15.27
CA LEU A 131 -11.93 11.71 -16.21
C LEU A 131 -11.48 13.07 -15.69
N VAL A 132 -10.26 13.14 -15.17
CA VAL A 132 -9.77 14.32 -14.43
C VAL A 132 -8.85 15.15 -15.32
N THR A 133 -9.18 16.40 -15.51
CA THR A 133 -8.32 17.42 -16.15
C THR A 133 -7.99 18.57 -15.21
N ALA A 134 -8.62 18.59 -14.03
CA ALA A 134 -8.39 19.57 -12.98
C ALA A 134 -6.92 19.59 -12.53
N GLY A 135 -6.37 20.77 -12.34
CA GLY A 135 -5.03 20.98 -11.79
C GLY A 135 -3.88 20.66 -12.75
N ARG A 136 -4.14 20.42 -14.04
CA ARG A 136 -3.12 20.13 -15.05
C ARG A 136 -1.94 21.11 -15.00
N GLY A 137 -0.71 20.56 -14.98
CA GLY A 137 0.54 21.34 -14.93
C GLY A 137 0.96 21.80 -13.54
N ARG A 138 0.22 21.45 -12.46
CA ARG A 138 0.55 21.85 -11.07
C ARG A 138 0.65 20.64 -10.17
N GLU A 139 1.80 20.41 -9.57
CA GLU A 139 2.02 19.30 -8.63
C GLU A 139 1.40 19.59 -7.25
N ASP A 140 1.45 20.83 -6.82
CA ASP A 140 1.07 21.35 -5.49
C ASP A 140 -0.31 22.02 -5.44
N GLY A 141 -1.16 21.76 -6.45
CA GLY A 141 -2.52 22.27 -6.50
C GLY A 141 -3.46 21.56 -5.51
N GLU A 142 -4.73 22.01 -5.49
CA GLU A 142 -5.78 21.35 -4.70
C GLU A 142 -6.00 19.92 -5.20
N PRO A 143 -6.12 18.94 -4.29
CA PRO A 143 -6.42 17.56 -4.64
C PRO A 143 -7.73 17.44 -5.44
N PHE A 144 -7.79 16.50 -6.39
CA PHE A 144 -9.01 16.29 -7.14
C PHE A 144 -10.19 15.89 -6.25
N LEU A 145 -9.97 14.91 -5.34
CA LEU A 145 -10.98 14.43 -4.42
C LEU A 145 -10.48 14.54 -2.98
N THR A 146 -11.18 15.29 -2.12
CA THR A 146 -10.87 15.37 -0.69
C THR A 146 -11.90 14.59 0.11
N LEU A 147 -11.44 13.62 0.89
CA LEU A 147 -12.25 12.82 1.82
C LEU A 147 -12.13 13.41 3.22
N ASN A 148 -13.27 13.71 3.86
CA ASN A 148 -13.35 14.24 5.21
C ASN A 148 -13.64 13.14 6.26
N THR A 149 -14.07 13.51 7.46
CA THR A 149 -14.32 12.57 8.56
C THR A 149 -15.45 11.57 8.22
N ASN A 150 -15.17 10.28 8.41
CA ASN A 150 -16.09 9.18 8.13
C ASN A 150 -16.64 9.17 6.70
N SER A 151 -15.87 9.72 5.75
CA SER A 151 -16.25 9.70 4.34
C SER A 151 -15.47 8.64 3.57
N SER A 152 -16.00 8.24 2.41
CA SER A 152 -15.32 7.25 1.59
C SER A 152 -15.55 7.42 0.10
N VAL A 153 -14.65 6.81 -0.70
CA VAL A 153 -14.79 6.62 -2.14
C VAL A 153 -14.57 5.17 -2.51
N SER A 154 -15.40 4.63 -3.40
CA SER A 154 -15.28 3.21 -3.80
C SER A 154 -15.81 2.90 -5.20
N GLY A 155 -15.33 1.79 -5.76
CA GLY A 155 -15.92 1.14 -6.93
C GLY A 155 -15.85 1.91 -8.25
N LEU A 156 -14.74 2.63 -8.51
CA LEU A 156 -14.57 3.42 -9.73
C LEU A 156 -13.11 3.51 -10.21
N THR A 157 -12.93 3.97 -11.44
CA THR A 157 -11.62 4.30 -12.01
C THR A 157 -11.40 5.81 -11.98
N ILE A 158 -10.23 6.26 -11.53
CA ILE A 158 -9.75 7.65 -11.70
C ILE A 158 -8.71 7.65 -12.83
N TYR A 159 -8.98 8.44 -13.88
CA TYR A 159 -8.18 8.48 -15.09
C TYR A 159 -7.88 9.92 -15.52
N TYR A 160 -6.64 10.17 -15.88
CA TYR A 160 -6.16 11.47 -16.38
C TYR A 160 -5.96 11.38 -17.89
N PRO A 161 -6.96 11.75 -18.72
CA PRO A 161 -6.93 11.54 -20.17
C PRO A 161 -5.88 12.39 -20.90
N GLU A 162 -5.38 13.45 -20.27
CA GLU A 162 -4.37 14.34 -20.86
C GLU A 162 -2.93 13.99 -20.43
N GLN A 163 -2.73 12.84 -19.77
CA GLN A 163 -1.37 12.29 -19.55
C GLN A 163 -0.77 11.84 -20.89
N ILE A 164 0.55 11.99 -21.01
CA ILE A 164 1.30 11.67 -22.23
C ILE A 164 2.22 10.47 -22.00
N VAL A 165 2.46 9.69 -23.05
CA VAL A 165 3.33 8.48 -23.00
C VAL A 165 4.72 8.74 -23.53
N ASP A 166 4.88 9.71 -24.41
CA ASP A 166 6.13 9.96 -25.18
C ASP A 166 7.05 11.01 -24.51
N GLY A 167 6.79 11.37 -23.25
CA GLY A 167 7.58 12.35 -22.48
C GLY A 167 7.45 12.13 -20.99
N PRO A 168 8.05 13.02 -20.18
CA PRO A 168 7.79 13.08 -18.76
C PRO A 168 6.28 13.25 -18.52
N PRO A 169 5.71 12.65 -17.46
CA PRO A 169 4.28 12.79 -17.19
C PRO A 169 3.90 14.26 -16.91
N VAL A 170 2.70 14.61 -17.31
CA VAL A 170 2.12 15.91 -16.94
C VAL A 170 1.91 15.94 -15.43
N ALA A 171 2.39 16.99 -14.76
CA ALA A 171 2.17 17.17 -13.33
C ALA A 171 0.69 17.41 -13.01
N TYR A 172 0.19 16.79 -11.96
CA TYR A 172 -1.14 17.00 -11.38
C TYR A 172 -1.06 16.93 -9.86
N PRO A 173 -2.00 17.59 -9.14
CA PRO A 173 -2.16 17.41 -7.72
C PRO A 173 -2.52 15.96 -7.35
N TRP A 174 -2.62 15.69 -6.06
CA TRP A 174 -3.08 14.39 -5.57
C TRP A 174 -4.46 14.01 -6.11
N ALA A 175 -4.62 12.79 -6.57
CA ALA A 175 -5.92 12.30 -7.02
C ALA A 175 -6.91 12.20 -5.86
N ILE A 176 -6.45 11.76 -4.69
CA ILE A 176 -7.25 11.67 -3.47
C ILE A 176 -6.45 12.26 -2.31
N ALA A 177 -7.09 13.09 -1.49
CA ALA A 177 -6.57 13.51 -0.19
C ALA A 177 -7.49 13.05 0.93
N MET A 178 -6.92 12.44 1.95
CA MET A 178 -7.63 11.94 3.13
C MET A 178 -7.42 12.88 4.30
N ARG A 179 -8.51 13.35 4.91
CA ARG A 179 -8.49 14.32 6.00
C ARG A 179 -9.42 13.89 7.13
N GLY A 180 -9.22 14.45 8.31
CA GLY A 180 -10.09 14.17 9.47
C GLY A 180 -9.92 12.75 10.02
N LYS A 181 -11.02 12.10 10.39
CA LYS A 181 -11.02 10.80 11.06
C LYS A 181 -11.71 9.72 10.24
N ASN A 182 -11.12 8.54 10.17
CA ASN A 182 -11.64 7.37 9.45
C ASN A 182 -11.98 7.61 7.96
N PRO A 183 -11.21 8.42 7.19
CA PRO A 183 -11.42 8.47 5.75
C PRO A 183 -11.07 7.13 5.11
N ALA A 184 -11.79 6.75 4.03
CA ALA A 184 -11.58 5.45 3.43
C ALA A 184 -11.62 5.47 1.89
N ALA A 185 -10.78 4.64 1.25
CA ALA A 185 -10.72 4.44 -0.19
C ALA A 185 -10.68 2.93 -0.50
N PHE A 186 -11.68 2.44 -1.24
CA PHE A 186 -11.86 1.01 -1.47
C PHE A 186 -12.15 0.67 -2.93
N ASP A 187 -11.63 -0.46 -3.41
CA ASP A 187 -11.97 -1.03 -4.71
C ASP A 187 -11.81 -0.02 -5.87
N LEU A 188 -10.66 0.65 -5.93
CA LEU A 188 -10.37 1.71 -6.88
C LEU A 188 -9.26 1.32 -7.87
N GLU A 189 -9.39 1.82 -9.08
CA GLU A 189 -8.28 1.91 -10.00
C GLU A 189 -7.80 3.36 -10.14
N LEU A 190 -6.55 3.61 -9.74
CA LEU A 190 -5.83 4.86 -9.99
C LEU A 190 -5.01 4.68 -11.27
N LEU A 191 -5.65 4.79 -12.44
CA LEU A 191 -5.07 4.26 -13.67
C LEU A 191 -3.74 4.92 -14.02
N ASN A 192 -3.67 6.27 -14.03
CA ASN A 192 -2.45 7.01 -14.38
C ASN A 192 -2.34 8.40 -13.72
N PRO A 193 -2.71 8.60 -12.45
CA PRO A 193 -2.52 9.89 -11.82
C PRO A 193 -1.02 10.21 -11.70
N TYR A 194 -0.67 11.49 -11.68
CA TYR A 194 0.68 11.93 -11.34
C TYR A 194 0.99 11.61 -9.88
N GLN A 195 0.05 11.93 -8.98
CA GLN A 195 0.09 11.55 -7.57
C GLN A 195 -1.21 10.83 -7.20
N GLY A 196 -1.11 9.71 -6.47
CA GLY A 196 -2.25 8.86 -6.09
C GLY A 196 -2.97 9.37 -4.85
N ILE A 197 -2.60 8.89 -3.67
CA ILE A 197 -3.32 9.17 -2.41
C ILE A 197 -2.41 9.91 -1.42
N ASP A 198 -2.86 11.10 -1.00
CA ASP A 198 -2.32 11.82 0.15
C ASP A 198 -3.10 11.42 1.42
N ALA A 199 -2.58 10.44 2.14
CA ALA A 199 -3.08 10.00 3.43
C ALA A 199 -2.37 10.71 4.59
N SER A 200 -2.10 12.00 4.45
CA SER A 200 -1.50 12.80 5.52
C SER A 200 -2.54 13.56 6.33
N ARG A 201 -2.19 13.88 7.58
CA ARG A 201 -3.02 14.72 8.46
C ARG A 201 -4.45 14.19 8.64
N ASN A 202 -4.54 12.90 8.90
CA ASN A 202 -5.78 12.21 9.25
C ASN A 202 -5.53 11.23 10.40
N GLU A 203 -6.58 10.60 10.86
CA GLU A 203 -6.51 9.50 11.83
C GLU A 203 -7.28 8.30 11.29
N ARG A 204 -6.72 7.11 11.43
CA ARG A 204 -7.35 5.83 11.12
C ARG A 204 -7.82 5.71 9.66
N HIS A 205 -7.02 6.20 8.71
CA HIS A 205 -7.31 5.95 7.31
C HIS A 205 -7.40 4.46 7.00
N ASN A 206 -8.24 4.13 6.02
CA ASN A 206 -8.37 2.77 5.51
C ASN A 206 -8.31 2.77 3.98
N ILE A 207 -7.21 2.28 3.44
CA ILE A 207 -6.95 2.17 1.99
C ILE A 207 -6.90 0.68 1.65
N ARG A 208 -7.82 0.20 0.82
CA ARG A 208 -7.91 -1.23 0.53
C ARG A 208 -8.32 -1.51 -0.90
N ASN A 209 -7.74 -2.55 -1.49
CA ASN A 209 -8.03 -3.00 -2.85
C ASN A 209 -7.84 -1.85 -3.85
N ILE A 210 -6.62 -1.35 -3.99
CA ILE A 210 -6.28 -0.29 -4.93
C ILE A 210 -5.34 -0.85 -5.98
N SER A 211 -5.66 -0.61 -7.24
CA SER A 211 -4.78 -0.91 -8.38
C SER A 211 -4.44 0.37 -9.14
N GLY A 212 -3.40 0.33 -9.96
CA GLY A 212 -3.11 1.44 -10.88
C GLY A 212 -1.63 1.68 -11.13
N GLN A 213 -1.37 2.84 -11.72
CA GLN A 213 -0.03 3.31 -12.05
C GLN A 213 0.13 4.81 -11.70
N PRO A 214 0.15 5.17 -10.41
CA PRO A 214 0.56 6.51 -10.02
C PRO A 214 2.01 6.77 -10.48
N LEU A 215 2.25 7.84 -11.23
CA LEU A 215 3.50 8.01 -11.98
C LEU A 215 4.64 8.59 -11.13
N ARG A 216 4.33 9.52 -10.22
CA ARG A 216 5.32 10.22 -9.38
C ARG A 216 5.31 9.76 -7.93
N ARG A 217 4.13 9.73 -7.30
CA ARG A 217 3.92 9.26 -5.92
C ARG A 217 2.66 8.41 -5.85
N GLY A 218 2.77 7.22 -5.27
CA GLY A 218 1.63 6.34 -5.09
C GLY A 218 0.80 6.73 -3.87
N ILE A 219 1.27 6.39 -2.68
CA ILE A 219 0.62 6.74 -1.41
C ILE A 219 1.63 7.46 -0.51
N TRP A 220 1.24 8.61 0.02
CA TRP A 220 1.96 9.38 1.02
C TRP A 220 1.23 9.32 2.36
N VAL A 221 1.92 8.86 3.41
CA VAL A 221 1.42 8.78 4.78
C VAL A 221 2.27 9.68 5.65
N ASP A 222 1.64 10.64 6.34
CA ASP A 222 2.36 11.52 7.26
C ASP A 222 1.41 12.16 8.29
N ALA A 223 1.95 12.53 9.45
CA ALA A 223 1.19 13.14 10.53
C ALA A 223 -0.02 12.28 10.98
N ILE A 224 0.19 10.97 11.08
CA ILE A 224 -0.78 10.00 11.56
C ILE A 224 -0.44 9.67 13.02
N TYR A 225 -1.38 9.94 13.92
CA TYR A 225 -1.21 9.77 15.38
C TYR A 225 -2.05 8.62 15.94
N ASP A 226 -2.83 7.95 15.09
CA ASP A 226 -3.67 6.81 15.44
C ASP A 226 -3.87 5.91 14.21
N ILE A 227 -3.36 4.75 14.25
CA ILE A 227 -3.39 3.55 13.39
C ILE A 227 -3.94 3.74 11.97
N GLY A 228 -3.06 3.89 10.97
CA GLY A 228 -3.43 3.79 9.54
C GLY A 228 -3.46 2.33 9.03
N ARG A 229 -4.20 2.08 7.95
CA ARG A 229 -4.28 0.77 7.30
C ARG A 229 -4.21 0.89 5.79
N ILE A 230 -3.26 0.16 5.20
CA ILE A 230 -3.10 0.01 3.74
C ILE A 230 -3.07 -1.49 3.44
N GLU A 231 -4.02 -1.99 2.67
CA GLU A 231 -4.18 -3.41 2.42
C GLU A 231 -4.48 -3.71 0.94
N ASN A 232 -3.83 -4.73 0.38
CA ASN A 232 -4.06 -5.21 -0.98
C ASN A 232 -3.98 -4.09 -2.03
N VAL A 233 -2.84 -3.39 -2.05
CA VAL A 233 -2.54 -2.34 -3.04
C VAL A 233 -1.54 -2.88 -4.05
N HIS A 234 -1.84 -2.75 -5.34
CA HIS A 234 -1.02 -3.25 -6.41
C HIS A 234 -0.75 -2.16 -7.45
N PHE A 235 0.41 -1.52 -7.37
CA PHE A 235 0.87 -0.54 -8.35
C PHE A 235 1.78 -1.21 -9.37
N ASN A 236 1.34 -1.18 -10.62
CA ASN A 236 2.03 -1.80 -11.74
C ASN A 236 1.87 -0.92 -12.99
N PRO A 237 2.80 -0.94 -13.96
CA PRO A 237 2.69 -0.11 -15.17
C PRO A 237 1.58 -0.60 -16.12
N TRP A 238 0.36 -0.68 -15.63
CA TRP A 238 -0.80 -1.18 -16.36
C TRP A 238 -1.31 -0.21 -17.43
N TRP A 239 -1.19 1.08 -17.18
CA TRP A 239 -1.53 2.10 -18.19
C TRP A 239 -0.48 2.13 -19.31
N ASN A 240 0.81 2.17 -18.95
CA ASN A 240 1.89 2.17 -19.93
C ASN A 240 3.20 1.62 -19.32
N SER A 241 3.76 0.57 -19.95
CA SER A 241 5.00 -0.09 -19.52
C SER A 241 6.19 0.22 -20.45
N HIS A 242 6.05 1.19 -21.36
CA HIS A 242 7.02 1.45 -22.40
C HIS A 242 7.30 2.95 -22.55
N GLY A 243 8.32 3.28 -23.34
CA GLY A 243 8.58 4.64 -23.75
C GLY A 243 9.12 5.57 -22.67
N ALA A 244 8.92 6.87 -22.91
CA ALA A 244 9.54 7.91 -22.10
C ALA A 244 8.86 8.05 -20.72
N VAL A 245 7.55 7.91 -20.62
CA VAL A 245 6.83 8.03 -19.35
C VAL A 245 7.21 6.93 -18.37
N TYR A 246 7.32 5.66 -18.83
CA TYR A 246 7.71 4.57 -17.95
C TYR A 246 9.16 4.71 -17.48
N ARG A 247 10.08 5.07 -18.37
CA ARG A 247 11.47 5.36 -18.00
C ARG A 247 11.53 6.48 -16.96
N TRP A 248 10.78 7.56 -17.15
CA TRP A 248 10.70 8.64 -16.19
C TRP A 248 10.18 8.14 -14.82
N GLN A 249 9.16 7.27 -14.81
CA GLN A 249 8.65 6.66 -13.58
C GLN A 249 9.72 5.84 -12.85
N THR A 250 10.47 5.00 -13.57
CA THR A 250 11.54 4.19 -12.97
C THR A 250 12.70 5.02 -12.42
N GLU A 251 12.90 6.22 -12.94
CA GLU A 251 13.92 7.17 -12.48
C GLU A 251 13.45 8.11 -11.36
N ASN A 252 12.15 8.40 -11.27
CA ASN A 252 11.61 9.45 -10.41
C ASN A 252 10.47 8.98 -9.49
N GLY A 253 9.77 7.91 -9.82
CA GLY A 253 8.59 7.45 -9.12
C GLY A 253 8.88 6.87 -7.73
N GLU A 254 7.99 7.10 -6.77
CA GLU A 254 8.03 6.57 -5.41
C GLU A 254 6.65 5.97 -5.09
N ALA A 255 6.57 4.65 -4.83
CA ALA A 255 5.27 3.99 -4.72
C ALA A 255 4.61 4.21 -3.36
N PHE A 256 5.30 3.89 -2.27
CA PHE A 256 4.80 4.02 -0.90
C PHE A 256 5.77 4.86 -0.09
N ILE A 257 5.29 5.95 0.50
CA ILE A 257 6.14 6.90 1.22
C ILE A 257 5.55 7.14 2.60
N PHE A 258 6.38 6.99 3.65
CA PHE A 258 5.97 7.09 5.04
C PHE A 258 6.82 8.13 5.77
N GLY A 259 6.19 9.22 6.19
CA GLY A 259 6.68 10.16 7.18
C GLY A 259 6.27 9.70 8.58
N ARG A 260 5.73 10.59 9.43
CA ARG A 260 5.21 10.15 10.72
C ARG A 260 3.96 9.32 10.58
N ALA A 261 4.02 8.09 11.09
CA ALA A 261 2.85 7.25 11.27
C ALA A 261 3.03 6.41 12.54
N ASP A 262 2.09 6.56 13.48
CA ASP A 262 2.10 5.79 14.70
C ASP A 262 1.32 4.49 14.49
N TRP A 263 2.03 3.37 14.46
CA TRP A 263 1.46 2.03 14.33
C TRP A 263 0.78 1.76 12.98
N GLU A 264 1.46 2.10 11.90
CA GLU A 264 0.93 1.82 10.55
C GLU A 264 0.85 0.31 10.27
N TYR A 265 -0.23 -0.14 9.64
CA TYR A 265 -0.38 -1.49 9.13
C TYR A 265 -0.39 -1.49 7.60
N VAL A 266 0.61 -2.13 6.99
CA VAL A 266 0.72 -2.28 5.53
C VAL A 266 0.73 -3.77 5.21
N LEU A 267 -0.31 -4.26 4.53
CA LEU A 267 -0.56 -5.67 4.32
C LEU A 267 -0.73 -6.00 2.83
N ASN A 268 0.00 -7.01 2.34
CA ASN A 268 -0.16 -7.55 0.98
C ASN A 268 -0.13 -6.45 -0.11
N THR A 269 0.88 -5.59 -0.07
CA THR A 269 1.05 -4.53 -1.05
C THR A 269 2.20 -4.85 -2.00
N PHE A 270 2.11 -4.36 -3.23
CA PHE A 270 3.11 -4.62 -4.25
C PHE A 270 3.29 -3.40 -5.16
N CYS A 271 4.52 -3.18 -5.64
CA CYS A 271 4.80 -2.21 -6.68
C CYS A 271 5.84 -2.72 -7.67
N PHE A 272 5.74 -2.25 -8.91
CA PHE A 272 6.64 -2.61 -9.99
C PHE A 272 7.10 -1.36 -10.76
N GLY A 273 8.42 -1.24 -11.02
CA GLY A 273 8.94 -0.22 -11.93
C GLY A 273 8.96 1.19 -11.36
N TYR A 274 9.33 1.34 -10.09
CA TYR A 274 9.55 2.64 -9.43
C TYR A 274 11.03 2.85 -9.10
N ARG A 275 11.43 4.11 -8.98
CA ARG A 275 12.74 4.42 -8.41
C ARG A 275 12.84 3.87 -6.98
N VAL A 276 11.81 4.10 -6.17
CA VAL A 276 11.72 3.57 -4.81
C VAL A 276 10.37 2.90 -4.59
N GLY A 277 10.39 1.65 -4.12
CA GLY A 277 9.19 0.92 -3.73
C GLY A 277 8.61 1.44 -2.42
N TYR A 278 9.33 1.25 -1.33
CA TYR A 278 8.93 1.69 0.02
C TYR A 278 9.97 2.66 0.57
N LYS A 279 9.55 3.90 0.83
CA LYS A 279 10.40 4.98 1.32
C LYS A 279 9.98 5.42 2.72
N PHE A 280 10.92 5.44 3.65
CA PHE A 280 10.69 5.89 5.03
C PHE A 280 11.52 7.14 5.28
N VAL A 281 10.86 8.25 5.61
CA VAL A 281 11.51 9.55 5.79
C VAL A 281 11.24 10.12 7.17
N ARG A 282 12.07 11.06 7.59
CA ARG A 282 11.73 11.96 8.68
C ARG A 282 11.04 13.18 8.12
N SER A 283 9.77 13.33 8.44
CA SER A 283 9.00 14.54 8.12
C SER A 283 9.14 15.60 9.20
N ALA A 284 8.46 16.73 9.02
CA ALA A 284 8.37 17.76 10.06
C ALA A 284 7.64 17.29 11.31
N THR A 285 6.83 16.23 11.22
CA THR A 285 6.03 15.67 12.33
C THR A 285 6.67 14.46 12.99
N GLY A 286 7.69 13.86 12.39
CA GLY A 286 8.44 12.72 12.93
C GLY A 286 8.70 11.62 11.92
N GLU A 287 8.84 10.39 12.41
CA GLU A 287 9.19 9.19 11.67
C GLU A 287 8.16 8.06 11.88
N CYS A 288 8.17 7.09 10.97
CA CYS A 288 7.25 5.96 10.95
C CYS A 288 7.69 4.82 11.87
N ASN A 289 6.71 4.20 12.53
CA ASN A 289 6.79 2.83 13.01
C ASN A 289 5.58 2.03 12.48
N GLY A 290 5.72 0.71 12.40
CA GLY A 290 4.59 -0.08 11.93
C GLY A 290 4.93 -1.51 11.52
N ASN A 291 3.91 -2.20 11.05
CA ASN A 291 3.95 -3.58 10.60
C ASN A 291 3.75 -3.63 9.09
N PHE A 292 4.76 -4.13 8.39
CA PHE A 292 4.79 -4.28 6.93
C PHE A 292 4.83 -5.77 6.61
N LEU A 293 3.68 -6.37 6.32
CA LEU A 293 3.52 -7.80 6.15
C LEU A 293 3.14 -8.17 4.72
N GLY A 294 3.91 -9.07 4.10
CA GLY A 294 3.65 -9.52 2.73
C GLY A 294 3.82 -8.42 1.70
N ILE A 295 4.76 -7.50 1.92
CA ILE A 295 5.04 -6.42 1.00
C ILE A 295 6.01 -6.87 -0.10
N GLY A 296 5.83 -6.36 -1.32
CA GLY A 296 6.67 -6.69 -2.47
C GLY A 296 7.06 -5.47 -3.28
N ALA A 297 8.28 -5.50 -3.82
CA ALA A 297 8.74 -4.51 -4.81
C ALA A 297 9.58 -5.21 -5.86
N ASP A 298 9.25 -4.94 -7.13
CA ASP A 298 9.93 -5.53 -8.27
C ASP A 298 10.36 -4.45 -9.27
N ASP A 299 11.47 -4.71 -9.97
CA ASP A 299 12.06 -3.78 -10.94
C ASP A 299 12.28 -2.35 -10.41
N CYS A 300 12.61 -2.23 -9.14
CA CYS A 300 12.93 -0.94 -8.52
C CYS A 300 14.45 -0.66 -8.56
N ASN A 301 14.84 0.60 -8.39
CA ASN A 301 16.22 0.94 -8.06
C ASN A 301 16.50 0.66 -6.57
N ARG A 302 15.54 1.01 -5.70
CA ARG A 302 15.50 0.68 -4.27
C ARG A 302 14.16 0.03 -3.95
N ALA A 303 14.13 -1.23 -3.55
CA ALA A 303 12.89 -1.84 -3.06
C ALA A 303 12.46 -1.17 -1.73
N VAL A 304 13.41 -0.98 -0.82
CA VAL A 304 13.21 -0.28 0.45
C VAL A 304 14.31 0.76 0.63
N LEU A 305 13.92 2.01 0.90
CA LEU A 305 14.82 3.11 1.25
C LEU A 305 14.43 3.68 2.61
N VAL A 306 15.33 3.62 3.58
CA VAL A 306 15.12 4.16 4.93
C VAL A 306 16.04 5.35 5.16
N GLU A 307 15.49 6.57 5.13
CA GLU A 307 16.19 7.77 5.56
C GLU A 307 16.16 7.87 7.08
N GLN A 308 15.01 7.56 7.70
CA GLN A 308 14.82 7.51 9.14
C GLN A 308 13.64 6.60 9.50
N SER A 309 13.76 5.87 10.61
CA SER A 309 12.71 5.07 11.23
C SER A 309 12.61 5.37 12.72
N ALA A 310 11.47 5.06 13.35
CA ALA A 310 11.31 5.22 14.79
C ALA A 310 12.17 4.22 15.59
N GLU A 311 12.39 4.50 16.85
CA GLU A 311 13.13 3.62 17.78
C GLU A 311 12.45 2.26 17.98
N PHE A 312 11.11 2.22 17.88
CA PHE A 312 10.31 0.98 18.01
C PHE A 312 10.47 0.08 16.79
N GLY A 313 10.77 0.65 15.65
CA GLY A 313 11.18 -0.03 14.43
C GLY A 313 10.12 -0.18 13.37
N LEU A 314 10.63 -0.43 12.18
CA LEU A 314 9.89 -0.94 11.04
C LEU A 314 9.96 -2.47 11.09
N LEU A 315 8.80 -3.13 11.21
CA LEU A 315 8.67 -4.59 11.31
C LEU A 315 8.24 -5.13 9.95
N ILE A 316 9.21 -5.50 9.11
CA ILE A 316 8.99 -6.02 7.76
C ILE A 316 9.06 -7.54 7.82
N ALA A 317 8.00 -8.22 7.41
CA ALA A 317 7.95 -9.69 7.44
C ALA A 317 7.26 -10.28 6.20
N ASN A 318 7.66 -11.48 5.81
CA ASN A 318 7.12 -12.23 4.66
C ASN A 318 7.16 -11.41 3.36
N ALA A 319 8.23 -10.64 3.15
CA ALA A 319 8.38 -9.76 2.02
C ALA A 319 9.14 -10.43 0.87
N GLU A 320 8.90 -9.97 -0.36
CA GLU A 320 9.69 -10.36 -1.53
C GLU A 320 10.21 -9.11 -2.26
N PHE A 321 11.53 -9.05 -2.48
CA PHE A 321 12.15 -7.89 -3.09
C PHE A 321 13.06 -8.24 -4.24
N THR A 322 12.96 -7.45 -5.32
CA THR A 322 13.95 -7.36 -6.38
C THR A 322 14.31 -5.90 -6.68
N SER A 323 15.55 -5.67 -7.13
CA SER A 323 16.02 -4.34 -7.54
C SER A 323 17.06 -4.49 -8.61
N PHE A 324 16.71 -4.22 -9.84
CA PHE A 324 17.66 -4.33 -10.95
C PHE A 324 17.66 -3.12 -11.90
N HIS A 325 16.85 -2.11 -11.62
CA HIS A 325 16.74 -0.89 -12.42
C HIS A 325 17.76 0.17 -12.01
N GLY A 326 18.25 0.95 -12.99
CA GLY A 326 19.18 2.05 -12.76
C GLY A 326 20.65 1.60 -12.51
N ASP A 327 21.49 2.56 -12.13
CA ASP A 327 22.95 2.36 -12.10
C ASP A 327 23.47 1.52 -10.95
N ASP A 328 22.83 1.59 -9.78
CA ASP A 328 23.30 0.90 -8.57
C ASP A 328 22.14 0.28 -7.80
N PRO A 329 21.42 -0.69 -8.39
CA PRO A 329 20.23 -1.28 -7.77
C PRO A 329 20.59 -1.98 -6.47
N THR A 330 19.90 -1.57 -5.40
CA THR A 330 20.05 -2.09 -4.04
C THR A 330 18.68 -2.36 -3.45
N MET A 331 18.44 -3.56 -2.88
CA MET A 331 17.11 -3.91 -2.43
C MET A 331 16.72 -3.15 -1.16
N VAL A 332 17.61 -3.11 -0.15
CA VAL A 332 17.39 -2.35 1.09
C VAL A 332 18.53 -1.36 1.27
N GLU A 333 18.23 -0.08 1.29
CA GLU A 333 19.21 0.95 1.64
C GLU A 333 18.75 1.70 2.89
N VAL A 334 19.58 1.65 3.93
CA VAL A 334 19.41 2.43 5.17
C VAL A 334 20.49 3.51 5.19
N LEU A 335 20.05 4.77 5.14
CA LEU A 335 20.95 5.91 5.03
C LEU A 335 21.68 6.22 6.33
N GLY A 336 22.78 6.98 6.24
CA GLY A 336 23.58 7.45 7.35
C GLY A 336 22.82 8.31 8.37
N THR A 337 21.66 8.80 8.02
CA THR A 337 20.78 9.60 8.89
C THR A 337 19.94 8.75 9.85
N ASN A 338 19.77 7.44 9.58
CA ASN A 338 18.91 6.59 10.39
C ASN A 338 19.45 6.33 11.78
N LYS A 339 18.63 6.56 12.79
CA LYS A 339 18.92 6.26 14.21
C LYS A 339 17.98 5.21 14.80
N GLY A 340 16.92 4.86 14.07
CA GLY A 340 15.89 3.95 14.53
C GLY A 340 16.20 2.49 14.20
N VAL A 341 15.19 1.65 14.33
CA VAL A 341 15.28 0.19 14.15
C VAL A 341 14.61 -0.25 12.87
N VAL A 342 15.26 -1.15 12.13
CA VAL A 342 14.70 -1.83 10.95
C VAL A 342 14.85 -3.34 11.16
N ARG A 343 13.75 -4.07 11.12
CA ARG A 343 13.72 -5.54 11.23
C ARG A 343 13.12 -6.14 9.98
N VAL A 344 13.86 -7.04 9.34
CA VAL A 344 13.37 -7.81 8.19
C VAL A 344 13.43 -9.28 8.56
N SER A 345 12.31 -9.97 8.46
CA SER A 345 12.21 -11.39 8.83
C SER A 345 11.46 -12.22 7.81
N ASN A 346 11.86 -13.50 7.69
CA ASN A 346 11.21 -14.49 6.81
C ASN A 346 10.91 -13.94 5.40
N SER A 347 11.93 -13.34 4.75
CA SER A 347 11.77 -12.61 3.50
C SER A 347 12.73 -13.10 2.43
N ALA A 348 12.31 -13.02 1.16
CA ALA A 348 13.09 -13.44 0.02
C ALA A 348 13.65 -12.23 -0.75
N PHE A 349 14.93 -12.33 -1.13
CA PHE A 349 15.66 -11.33 -1.91
C PHE A 349 16.23 -12.01 -3.13
N TRP A 350 15.72 -11.66 -4.33
CA TRP A 350 16.13 -12.31 -5.55
C TRP A 350 16.23 -11.34 -6.72
N GLY A 351 16.87 -11.77 -7.78
CA GLY A 351 17.11 -10.92 -8.97
C GLY A 351 18.47 -10.23 -8.96
N PRO A 352 18.90 -9.72 -10.11
CA PRO A 352 20.28 -9.33 -10.38
C PRO A 352 20.66 -7.94 -9.83
N CYS A 353 20.51 -7.70 -8.54
CA CYS A 353 20.91 -6.44 -7.91
C CYS A 353 22.44 -6.33 -7.72
N ASN A 354 22.91 -5.15 -7.36
CA ASN A 354 24.31 -4.97 -6.94
C ASN A 354 24.51 -5.42 -5.49
N GLN A 355 23.59 -5.06 -4.61
CA GLN A 355 23.63 -5.42 -3.20
C GLN A 355 22.22 -5.72 -2.68
N ILE A 356 22.12 -6.69 -1.79
CA ILE A 356 20.89 -6.96 -1.04
C ILE A 356 20.64 -5.81 -0.06
N ALA A 357 21.68 -5.43 0.70
CA ALA A 357 21.54 -4.32 1.64
C ALA A 357 22.80 -3.45 1.73
N LYS A 358 22.56 -2.13 1.82
CA LYS A 358 23.51 -1.12 2.28
C LYS A 358 22.99 -0.54 3.59
N ILE A 359 23.81 -0.58 4.63
CA ILE A 359 23.42 -0.16 5.96
C ILE A 359 24.34 0.96 6.43
N GLY A 360 23.75 2.11 6.77
CA GLY A 360 24.39 3.25 7.39
C GLY A 360 23.65 3.69 8.66
N GLY A 361 24.10 4.80 9.23
CA GLY A 361 23.49 5.41 10.43
C GLY A 361 23.93 4.79 11.75
N GLN A 362 23.27 5.20 12.83
CA GLN A 362 23.55 4.76 14.20
C GLN A 362 22.51 3.76 14.72
N GLY A 363 21.46 3.51 13.93
CA GLY A 363 20.37 2.63 14.28
C GLY A 363 20.74 1.15 14.27
N THR A 364 19.74 0.31 14.49
CA THR A 364 19.89 -1.15 14.41
C THR A 364 19.16 -1.72 13.20
N VAL A 365 19.88 -2.48 12.38
CA VAL A 365 19.29 -3.18 11.22
C VAL A 365 19.45 -4.67 11.40
N GLY A 366 18.35 -5.41 11.26
CA GLY A 366 18.37 -6.87 11.44
C GLY A 366 17.71 -7.61 10.29
N PHE A 367 18.35 -8.71 9.86
CA PHE A 367 17.81 -9.72 8.97
C PHE A 367 17.73 -11.05 9.72
N SER A 368 16.56 -11.67 9.72
CA SER A 368 16.34 -12.97 10.37
C SER A 368 15.57 -13.90 9.43
N ASP A 369 16.07 -15.13 9.28
CA ASP A 369 15.40 -16.18 8.51
C ASP A 369 15.10 -15.76 7.05
N CYS A 370 15.99 -14.99 6.44
CA CYS A 370 15.86 -14.47 5.08
C CYS A 370 16.66 -15.31 4.08
N THR A 371 16.20 -15.34 2.83
CA THR A 371 16.92 -15.99 1.71
C THR A 371 17.46 -14.95 0.76
N PHE A 372 18.78 -14.99 0.49
CA PHE A 372 19.49 -14.10 -0.44
C PHE A 372 19.95 -14.89 -1.65
N VAL A 373 19.33 -14.65 -2.80
CA VAL A 373 19.54 -15.50 -3.99
C VAL A 373 20.58 -14.94 -4.95
N GLN A 374 20.52 -13.64 -5.25
CA GLN A 374 21.35 -13.04 -6.29
C GLN A 374 21.81 -11.63 -5.89
N TRP A 375 23.12 -11.35 -6.07
CA TRP A 375 23.71 -10.01 -5.88
C TRP A 375 25.01 -9.90 -6.69
N GLY A 376 25.67 -8.73 -6.65
CA GLY A 376 26.93 -8.49 -7.34
C GLY A 376 26.78 -8.48 -8.86
N LYS A 377 25.74 -7.78 -9.37
CA LYS A 377 25.52 -7.58 -10.81
C LYS A 377 26.69 -6.84 -11.45
N GLN A 378 27.25 -5.86 -10.74
CA GLN A 378 28.38 -5.04 -11.17
C GLN A 378 29.55 -5.22 -10.19
N GLY A 379 30.38 -6.24 -10.41
CA GLY A 379 31.57 -6.50 -9.61
C GLY A 379 31.35 -7.36 -8.35
N ASP A 380 32.42 -7.56 -7.59
CA ASP A 380 32.42 -8.42 -6.38
C ASP A 380 32.05 -7.61 -5.13
N ARG A 381 30.79 -7.24 -5.02
CA ARG A 381 30.26 -6.54 -3.86
C ARG A 381 29.66 -7.52 -2.85
N ALA A 382 29.72 -7.18 -1.56
CA ALA A 382 29.05 -7.95 -0.53
C ALA A 382 27.52 -7.90 -0.70
N ALA A 383 26.84 -9.02 -0.40
CA ALA A 383 25.39 -9.05 -0.35
C ALA A 383 24.87 -8.02 0.66
N ILE A 384 25.43 -8.02 1.86
CA ILE A 384 25.13 -7.03 2.91
C ILE A 384 26.40 -6.25 3.22
N GLN A 385 26.34 -4.95 3.05
CA GLN A 385 27.40 -4.02 3.39
C GLN A 385 26.91 -3.07 4.49
N ALA A 386 27.50 -3.16 5.67
CA ALA A 386 27.26 -2.24 6.77
C ALA A 386 28.46 -1.30 6.93
N SER A 387 28.23 0.01 6.88
CA SER A 387 29.26 1.03 7.10
C SER A 387 29.29 1.51 8.54
N SER A 388 28.16 1.45 9.27
CA SER A 388 28.05 1.93 10.66
C SER A 388 26.83 1.30 11.38
N GLY A 389 26.64 1.63 12.66
CA GLY A 389 25.52 1.23 13.49
C GLY A 389 25.60 -0.20 14.03
N SER A 390 24.45 -0.76 14.36
CA SER A 390 24.34 -2.11 14.93
C SER A 390 23.68 -3.06 13.92
N VAL A 391 24.25 -4.26 13.73
CA VAL A 391 23.82 -5.22 12.69
C VAL A 391 23.53 -6.58 13.29
N LEU A 392 22.36 -7.15 12.93
CA LEU A 392 22.00 -8.51 13.32
C LEU A 392 21.67 -9.32 12.06
N ILE A 393 22.40 -10.41 11.79
CA ILE A 393 22.14 -11.33 10.67
C ILE A 393 22.11 -12.75 11.23
N ARG A 394 20.91 -13.35 11.27
CA ARG A 394 20.74 -14.67 11.87
C ARG A 394 19.77 -15.55 11.07
N GLY A 395 20.08 -16.85 11.01
CA GLY A 395 19.22 -17.84 10.37
C GLY A 395 19.04 -17.64 8.86
N CYS A 396 19.86 -16.78 8.22
CA CYS A 396 19.73 -16.43 6.82
C CYS A 396 20.49 -17.41 5.92
N GLU A 397 19.99 -17.58 4.68
CA GLU A 397 20.64 -18.40 3.65
C GLU A 397 21.20 -17.52 2.53
N PHE A 398 22.52 -17.59 2.30
CA PHE A 398 23.25 -16.92 1.21
C PHE A 398 23.54 -17.93 0.08
N ARG A 399 22.86 -17.82 -1.05
CA ARG A 399 22.84 -18.84 -2.10
C ARG A 399 23.90 -18.67 -3.20
N GLN A 400 24.84 -17.72 -3.06
CA GLN A 400 25.94 -17.54 -4.01
C GLN A 400 27.31 -17.59 -3.33
N LYS A 401 28.33 -18.12 -4.04
CA LYS A 401 29.74 -18.18 -3.59
C LYS A 401 30.48 -16.84 -3.77
N LYS A 402 29.79 -15.71 -3.61
CA LYS A 402 30.35 -14.35 -3.68
C LYS A 402 30.66 -13.78 -2.31
N GLN A 403 31.16 -12.54 -2.23
CA GLN A 403 31.28 -11.84 -0.96
C GLN A 403 29.93 -11.74 -0.27
N HIS A 404 29.81 -12.24 0.96
CA HIS A 404 28.53 -12.31 1.67
C HIS A 404 28.30 -11.05 2.50
N ILE A 405 29.19 -10.75 3.42
CA ILE A 405 29.01 -9.65 4.39
C ILE A 405 30.30 -8.83 4.47
N PHE A 406 30.13 -7.51 4.49
CA PHE A 406 31.19 -6.55 4.82
C PHE A 406 30.76 -5.68 5.98
N LEU A 407 31.59 -5.62 7.03
CA LEU A 407 31.42 -4.76 8.20
C LEU A 407 32.54 -3.70 8.21
N GLY A 408 32.16 -2.43 8.07
CA GLY A 408 33.04 -1.28 8.05
C GLY A 408 33.54 -0.88 9.44
N GLU A 409 34.51 0.02 9.48
CA GLU A 409 35.19 0.46 10.73
C GLU A 409 34.25 1.08 11.75
N SER A 410 33.17 1.76 11.30
CA SER A 410 32.22 2.44 12.17
C SER A 410 31.01 1.56 12.58
N VAL A 411 31.02 0.27 12.28
CA VAL A 411 30.06 -0.66 12.84
C VAL A 411 30.31 -0.79 14.34
N GLU A 412 29.30 -0.47 15.15
CA GLU A 412 29.44 -0.45 16.60
C GLU A 412 29.29 -1.83 17.24
N ARG A 413 28.32 -2.59 16.73
CA ARG A 413 28.03 -3.95 17.21
C ARG A 413 27.51 -4.79 16.06
N ALA A 414 27.91 -6.05 16.01
CA ALA A 414 27.31 -6.99 15.09
C ALA A 414 27.19 -8.40 15.67
N VAL A 415 26.09 -9.09 15.36
CA VAL A 415 25.93 -10.53 15.63
C VAL A 415 25.56 -11.22 14.32
N ILE A 416 26.43 -12.14 13.87
CA ILE A 416 26.26 -12.92 12.66
C ILE A 416 26.29 -14.40 13.02
N THR A 417 25.12 -15.02 13.12
CA THR A 417 24.99 -16.36 13.69
C THR A 417 23.91 -17.22 13.02
N GLY A 418 24.14 -18.54 12.98
CA GLY A 418 23.15 -19.51 12.50
C GLY A 418 22.87 -19.43 10.99
N ASN A 419 23.72 -18.77 10.19
CA ASN A 419 23.50 -18.58 8.78
C ASN A 419 24.06 -19.74 7.95
N LEU A 420 23.49 -19.96 6.77
CA LEU A 420 23.94 -20.93 5.77
C LEU A 420 24.60 -20.20 4.61
N PHE A 421 25.81 -20.58 4.25
CA PHE A 421 26.56 -19.98 3.13
C PHE A 421 26.81 -20.99 2.03
N ALA A 422 26.53 -20.62 0.79
CA ALA A 422 27.01 -21.36 -0.38
C ALA A 422 28.52 -21.16 -0.52
N GLY A 423 29.29 -22.25 -0.38
CA GLY A 423 30.76 -22.20 -0.31
C GLY A 423 31.29 -21.58 0.99
N PRO A 424 32.60 -21.40 1.13
CA PRO A 424 33.19 -20.83 2.33
C PRO A 424 32.57 -19.47 2.69
N ALA A 425 32.29 -19.26 3.97
CA ALA A 425 31.74 -18.01 4.46
C ALA A 425 32.71 -16.85 4.20
N LYS A 426 32.33 -15.91 3.34
CA LYS A 426 33.12 -14.73 3.01
C LYS A 426 32.57 -13.53 3.78
N ILE A 427 33.00 -13.38 5.02
CA ILE A 427 32.68 -12.29 5.92
C ILE A 427 33.93 -11.47 6.15
N GLN A 428 33.93 -10.24 5.67
CA GLN A 428 35.02 -9.29 5.94
C GLN A 428 34.60 -8.34 7.06
N ASN A 429 35.35 -8.34 8.14
CA ASN A 429 35.15 -7.44 9.26
C ASN A 429 36.38 -6.56 9.43
N VAL A 430 36.21 -5.24 9.32
CA VAL A 430 37.25 -4.25 9.61
C VAL A 430 36.88 -3.36 10.79
N SER A 431 35.76 -3.66 11.48
CA SER A 431 35.39 -3.03 12.74
C SER A 431 36.30 -3.56 13.85
N HIS A 432 36.68 -2.66 14.75
CA HIS A 432 37.43 -2.98 16.00
C HIS A 432 36.52 -3.04 17.22
N ASN A 433 35.20 -2.92 17.00
CA ASN A 433 34.21 -2.91 18.07
C ASN A 433 33.65 -4.34 18.36
N ASP A 434 32.58 -4.46 19.12
CA ASP A 434 31.98 -5.74 19.54
C ASP A 434 31.28 -6.45 18.37
N VAL A 435 32.00 -7.33 17.70
CA VAL A 435 31.50 -8.12 16.54
C VAL A 435 31.63 -9.61 16.87
N GLN A 436 30.49 -10.28 16.92
CA GLN A 436 30.39 -11.72 17.20
C GLN A 436 29.96 -12.47 15.91
N ILE A 437 30.83 -13.36 15.44
CA ILE A 437 30.61 -14.19 14.25
C ILE A 437 30.82 -15.65 14.67
N GLY A 438 29.75 -16.45 14.61
CA GLY A 438 29.86 -17.86 15.01
C GLY A 438 28.63 -18.68 14.68
N LEU A 439 28.72 -20.00 14.87
CA LEU A 439 27.63 -20.96 14.67
C LEU A 439 27.02 -20.91 13.27
N ASN A 440 27.80 -20.52 12.26
CA ASN A 440 27.38 -20.51 10.85
C ASN A 440 27.83 -21.80 10.15
N ALA A 441 27.06 -22.28 9.18
CA ALA A 441 27.40 -23.42 8.36
C ALA A 441 27.72 -22.99 6.91
N ALA A 442 28.66 -23.67 6.27
CA ALA A 442 29.06 -23.41 4.90
C ALA A 442 29.13 -24.74 4.11
N SER A 443 28.67 -24.72 2.86
CA SER A 443 28.88 -25.88 1.98
C SER A 443 30.32 -25.89 1.45
N GLY A 444 30.86 -27.06 1.18
CA GLY A 444 32.17 -27.22 0.58
C GLY A 444 32.27 -26.69 -0.87
#